data_007b1025c261927ae97861fa52ed7b76
#
_entry.id   007b1025c261927ae97861fa52ed7b76
#
_cell.length_a   1.000
_cell.length_b   1.000
_cell.length_c   1.000
_cell.angle_alpha   90.00
_cell.angle_beta   90.00
_cell.angle_gamma   90.00
#
_symmetry.space_group_name_H-M   'P 1'
#
loop_
_entity.id
_entity.type
_entity.pdbx_description
1 polymer ?
#
loop_
_entity_poly.entity_id
_entity_poly.type
_entity_poly.pdbx_seq_one_letter_code
_entity_poly.pdbx_strand_id
1 'polypeptide(L)'
;SGSAVILVKAMVSFGQMFYPMLVSYMLLNNIWYGYGLIIPGILFVLITLMLLKSKFPSQLVDASVANELPQMNSKPLVWLEGVSSVLFGVAAFSTFYVIVVWMPKYAMAFAGMSEAEALKTISYYSMGSLVCVFIFAALLKKMVRPIWANVFNSALATITAAIIYLYPSPLVCNAGAFVIGFSAAGGILQLGVSVMSEFFPKSKAKVTSIYMMMGGLANFVIPLITGYLSNIGLQYIIVLDFTFALLALITAIIVFIRY
;
A
#
# COMPACT_ATOMS: atom_id res chain seq x y z
N SER A 1 -9.44 -6.49 17.09
CA SER A 1 -8.76 -7.74 16.82
C SER A 1 -8.01 -7.65 15.50
N GLY A 2 -6.68 -7.85 15.51
CA GLY A 2 -5.81 -7.74 14.34
C GLY A 2 -6.20 -8.65 13.18
N SER A 3 -6.81 -9.81 13.48
CA SER A 3 -7.26 -10.78 12.46
C SER A 3 -8.34 -10.21 11.53
N ALA A 4 -9.26 -9.38 12.03
CA ALA A 4 -10.29 -8.76 11.19
C ALA A 4 -9.69 -7.75 10.21
N VAL A 5 -8.71 -6.95 10.64
CA VAL A 5 -8.01 -5.98 9.77
C VAL A 5 -7.24 -6.70 8.67
N ILE A 6 -6.58 -7.81 8.99
CA ILE A 6 -5.87 -8.65 8.02
C ILE A 6 -6.85 -9.23 6.99
N LEU A 7 -8.02 -9.71 7.44
CA LEU A 7 -9.05 -10.26 6.56
C LEU A 7 -9.58 -9.18 5.59
N VAL A 8 -9.91 -8.00 6.09
CA VAL A 8 -10.36 -6.87 5.25
C VAL A 8 -9.30 -6.52 4.20
N LYS A 9 -8.02 -6.43 4.60
CA LYS A 9 -6.94 -6.15 3.65
C LYS A 9 -6.78 -7.25 2.61
N ALA A 10 -6.88 -8.51 3.01
CA ALA A 10 -6.83 -9.64 2.10
C ALA A 10 -7.96 -9.58 1.05
N MET A 11 -9.19 -9.24 1.45
CA MET A 11 -10.32 -9.06 0.54
C MET A 11 -10.10 -7.90 -0.44
N VAL A 12 -9.56 -6.76 0.03
CA VAL A 12 -9.20 -5.64 -0.85
C VAL A 12 -8.17 -6.06 -1.89
N SER A 13 -7.09 -6.72 -1.46
CA SER A 13 -6.03 -7.19 -2.38
C SER A 13 -6.54 -8.24 -3.36
N PHE A 14 -7.46 -9.11 -2.92
CA PHE A 14 -8.11 -10.09 -3.78
C PHE A 14 -8.92 -9.41 -4.89
N GLY A 15 -9.75 -8.42 -4.54
CA GLY A 15 -10.49 -7.63 -5.53
C GLY A 15 -9.58 -6.91 -6.53
N GLN A 16 -8.52 -6.26 -6.03
CA GLN A 16 -7.52 -5.59 -6.87
C GLN A 16 -6.73 -6.56 -7.77
N MET A 17 -6.58 -7.82 -7.38
CA MET A 17 -5.93 -8.83 -8.21
C MET A 17 -6.83 -9.32 -9.33
N PHE A 18 -8.08 -9.66 -9.03
CA PHE A 18 -8.99 -10.27 -9.99
C PHE A 18 -9.59 -9.26 -10.97
N TYR A 19 -9.91 -8.07 -10.51
CA TYR A 19 -10.62 -7.09 -11.33
C TYR A 19 -9.85 -6.65 -12.59
N PRO A 20 -8.55 -6.30 -12.55
CA PRO A 20 -7.80 -5.98 -13.75
C PRO A 20 -7.64 -7.17 -14.71
N MET A 21 -7.57 -8.40 -14.19
CA MET A 21 -7.56 -9.60 -15.03
C MET A 21 -8.88 -9.77 -15.79
N LEU A 22 -10.02 -9.53 -15.10
CA LEU A 22 -11.33 -9.56 -15.71
C LEU A 22 -11.44 -8.51 -16.83
N VAL A 23 -11.00 -7.27 -16.57
CA VAL A 23 -11.03 -6.19 -17.56
C VAL A 23 -10.10 -6.51 -18.74
N SER A 24 -8.90 -7.04 -18.47
CA SER A 24 -7.98 -7.50 -19.51
C SER A 24 -8.62 -8.58 -20.40
N TYR A 25 -9.30 -9.56 -19.82
CA TYR A 25 -10.03 -10.59 -20.55
C TYR A 25 -11.16 -9.99 -21.42
N MET A 26 -11.90 -9.02 -20.88
CA MET A 26 -12.96 -8.33 -21.63
C MET A 26 -12.39 -7.59 -22.85
N LEU A 27 -11.27 -6.88 -22.69
CA LEU A 27 -10.59 -6.18 -23.77
C LEU A 27 -10.12 -7.14 -24.87
N LEU A 28 -9.49 -8.26 -24.49
CA LEU A 28 -8.99 -9.27 -25.45
C LEU A 28 -10.11 -9.92 -26.25
N ASN A 29 -11.32 -10.02 -25.70
CA ASN A 29 -12.48 -10.64 -26.35
C ASN A 29 -13.46 -9.61 -26.95
N ASN A 30 -13.07 -8.34 -27.05
CA ASN A 30 -13.91 -7.25 -27.55
C ASN A 30 -15.27 -7.13 -26.80
N ILE A 31 -15.32 -7.52 -25.52
CA ILE A 31 -16.49 -7.39 -24.66
C ILE A 31 -16.55 -5.93 -24.17
N TRP A 32 -17.74 -5.34 -24.21
CA TRP A 32 -17.91 -3.98 -23.75
C TRP A 32 -17.47 -3.81 -22.28
N TYR A 33 -16.48 -2.95 -22.08
CA TYR A 33 -15.85 -2.71 -20.76
C TYR A 33 -16.84 -2.20 -19.68
N GLY A 34 -17.98 -1.65 -20.08
CA GLY A 34 -19.02 -1.21 -19.15
C GLY A 34 -19.54 -2.32 -18.21
N TYR A 35 -19.49 -3.57 -18.63
CA TYR A 35 -19.81 -4.70 -17.75
C TYR A 35 -18.84 -4.77 -16.54
N GLY A 36 -17.62 -4.34 -16.71
CA GLY A 36 -16.67 -4.18 -15.61
C GLY A 36 -17.15 -3.21 -14.51
N LEU A 37 -17.93 -2.21 -14.84
CA LEU A 37 -18.53 -1.29 -13.84
C LEU A 37 -19.85 -1.83 -13.27
N ILE A 38 -20.63 -2.54 -14.08
CA ILE A 38 -21.93 -3.09 -13.67
C ILE A 38 -21.76 -4.18 -12.61
N ILE A 39 -20.79 -5.09 -12.78
CA ILE A 39 -20.54 -6.20 -11.83
C ILE A 39 -20.26 -5.70 -10.41
N PRO A 40 -19.30 -4.81 -10.15
CA PRO A 40 -19.09 -4.24 -8.83
C PRO A 40 -20.29 -3.46 -8.31
N GLY A 41 -21.02 -2.75 -9.19
CA GLY A 41 -22.22 -2.01 -8.83
C GLY A 41 -23.31 -2.93 -8.26
N ILE A 42 -23.59 -4.05 -8.91
CA ILE A 42 -24.54 -5.05 -8.41
C ILE A 42 -24.08 -5.63 -7.07
N LEU A 43 -22.80 -6.00 -6.95
CA LEU A 43 -22.24 -6.53 -5.70
C LEU A 43 -22.37 -5.50 -4.56
N PHE A 44 -22.14 -4.22 -4.85
CA PHE A 44 -22.27 -3.15 -3.85
C PHE A 44 -23.71 -3.01 -3.35
N VAL A 45 -24.69 -3.07 -4.25
CA VAL A 45 -26.11 -3.06 -3.87
C VAL A 45 -26.47 -4.27 -3.00
N LEU A 46 -26.02 -5.47 -3.38
CA LEU A 46 -26.27 -6.68 -2.60
C LEU A 46 -25.67 -6.60 -1.19
N ILE A 47 -24.39 -6.15 -1.08
CA ILE A 47 -23.74 -5.96 0.21
C ILE A 47 -24.48 -4.93 1.05
N THR A 48 -24.92 -3.83 0.46
CA THR A 48 -25.69 -2.79 1.17
C THR A 48 -26.99 -3.36 1.73
N LEU A 49 -27.72 -4.13 0.94
CA LEU A 49 -28.96 -4.79 1.39
C LEU A 49 -28.71 -5.79 2.52
N MET A 50 -27.59 -6.52 2.49
CA MET A 50 -27.18 -7.41 3.57
C MET A 50 -26.85 -6.64 4.85
N LEU A 51 -26.12 -5.51 4.72
CA LEU A 51 -25.73 -4.67 5.87
C LEU A 51 -26.94 -4.01 6.53
N LEU A 52 -27.96 -3.61 5.78
CA LEU A 52 -29.20 -3.05 6.34
C LEU A 52 -29.94 -4.04 7.27
N LYS A 53 -29.76 -5.34 7.04
CA LYS A 53 -30.34 -6.41 7.89
C LYS A 53 -29.42 -6.85 9.02
N SER A 54 -28.17 -6.41 9.05
CA SER A 54 -27.17 -6.82 10.03
C SER A 54 -27.33 -6.03 11.33
N LYS A 55 -27.32 -6.73 12.47
CA LYS A 55 -27.20 -6.09 13.78
C LYS A 55 -25.73 -5.80 14.05
N PHE A 56 -25.37 -4.52 14.18
CA PHE A 56 -24.03 -4.14 14.60
C PHE A 56 -23.84 -4.47 16.09
N PRO A 57 -22.70 -5.08 16.47
CA PRO A 57 -22.39 -5.34 17.89
C PRO A 57 -22.29 -4.00 18.64
N SER A 58 -22.91 -3.93 19.81
CA SER A 58 -22.71 -2.82 20.72
C SER A 58 -21.22 -2.71 21.06
N GLN A 59 -20.67 -1.50 21.00
CA GLN A 59 -19.26 -1.25 21.31
C GLN A 59 -18.99 -1.54 22.81
N LEU A 60 -18.62 -2.77 23.12
CA LEU A 60 -17.91 -3.05 24.36
C LEU A 60 -16.45 -2.69 24.09
N VAL A 61 -16.04 -1.51 24.51
CA VAL A 61 -14.64 -1.12 24.57
C VAL A 61 -14.02 -1.93 25.69
N ASP A 62 -13.38 -3.05 25.34
CA ASP A 62 -12.55 -3.80 26.27
C ASP A 62 -11.35 -2.93 26.65
N ALA A 63 -11.43 -2.29 27.81
CA ALA A 63 -10.35 -1.52 28.42
C ALA A 63 -9.14 -2.42 28.84
N SER A 64 -9.29 -3.72 28.76
CA SER A 64 -8.26 -4.71 29.15
C SER A 64 -7.11 -4.85 28.14
N VAL A 65 -7.26 -4.42 26.89
CA VAL A 65 -6.21 -4.52 25.85
C VAL A 65 -5.16 -3.40 25.95
N ALA A 66 -5.35 -2.42 26.81
CA ALA A 66 -4.44 -1.27 26.94
C ALA A 66 -3.13 -1.58 27.73
N ASN A 67 -3.01 -2.75 28.35
CA ASN A 67 -1.96 -3.01 29.34
C ASN A 67 -0.81 -3.92 28.88
N GLU A 68 -0.83 -4.45 27.66
CA GLU A 68 0.23 -5.35 27.17
C GLU A 68 1.05 -4.72 26.03
N LEU A 69 1.77 -3.66 26.32
CA LEU A 69 2.72 -3.09 25.35
C LEU A 69 4.15 -3.17 25.91
N PRO A 70 5.12 -3.57 25.07
CA PRO A 70 6.53 -3.51 25.45
C PRO A 70 6.87 -2.08 25.89
N GLN A 71 7.43 -1.94 27.09
CA GLN A 71 7.91 -0.64 27.57
C GLN A 71 9.14 -0.26 26.74
N MET A 72 9.02 0.79 25.97
CA MET A 72 10.17 1.38 25.27
C MET A 72 11.08 2.08 26.28
N ASN A 73 12.38 1.88 26.15
CA ASN A 73 13.41 2.40 27.06
C ASN A 73 13.61 3.92 27.00
N SER A 74 12.99 4.64 26.07
CA SER A 74 13.13 6.09 25.94
C SER A 74 11.80 6.77 25.68
N LYS A 75 11.61 7.99 26.22
CA LYS A 75 10.46 8.82 25.88
C LYS A 75 10.55 9.23 24.41
N PRO A 76 9.53 8.95 23.57
CA PRO A 76 9.56 9.33 22.16
C PRO A 76 9.62 10.86 22.03
N LEU A 77 10.54 11.33 21.20
CA LEU A 77 10.58 12.73 20.78
C LEU A 77 9.52 12.94 19.70
N VAL A 78 8.46 13.68 20.00
CA VAL A 78 7.36 13.95 19.07
C VAL A 78 7.86 14.51 17.73
N TRP A 79 8.94 15.30 17.75
CA TRP A 79 9.55 15.88 16.55
C TRP A 79 10.26 14.86 15.67
N LEU A 80 11.01 13.95 16.20
CA LEU A 80 11.81 13.04 15.37
C LEU A 80 11.01 11.82 14.95
N GLU A 81 10.50 11.06 15.88
CA GLU A 81 9.74 9.83 15.61
C GLU A 81 8.36 10.13 15.02
N GLY A 82 7.69 11.18 15.52
CA GLY A 82 6.38 11.60 15.02
C GLY A 82 6.45 12.12 13.58
N VAL A 83 7.35 13.06 13.29
CA VAL A 83 7.51 13.61 11.93
C VAL A 83 8.02 12.56 10.96
N SER A 84 9.01 11.74 11.35
CA SER A 84 9.51 10.66 10.49
C SER A 84 8.43 9.65 10.15
N SER A 85 7.59 9.27 11.12
CA SER A 85 6.47 8.35 10.88
C SER A 85 5.39 8.95 9.98
N VAL A 86 5.14 10.25 10.08
CA VAL A 86 4.22 10.98 9.19
C VAL A 86 4.75 11.02 7.77
N LEU A 87 6.02 11.40 7.59
CA LEU A 87 6.69 11.41 6.28
C LEU A 87 6.74 10.01 5.66
N PHE A 88 7.00 9.00 6.48
CA PHE A 88 6.93 7.60 6.08
C PHE A 88 5.53 7.25 5.54
N GLY A 89 4.47 7.67 6.23
CA GLY A 89 3.09 7.47 5.77
C GLY A 89 2.82 8.13 4.43
N VAL A 90 3.20 9.42 4.27
CA VAL A 90 3.06 10.12 2.99
C VAL A 90 3.79 9.38 1.87
N ALA A 91 5.04 8.99 2.10
CA ALA A 91 5.84 8.26 1.12
C ALA A 91 5.20 6.92 0.73
N ALA A 92 4.73 6.15 1.71
CA ALA A 92 4.08 4.86 1.49
C ALA A 92 2.80 4.96 0.65
N PHE A 93 1.94 5.94 0.96
CA PHE A 93 0.72 6.18 0.19
C PHE A 93 1.02 6.69 -1.22
N SER A 94 2.07 7.51 -1.37
CA SER A 94 2.50 8.03 -2.67
C SER A 94 3.00 6.92 -3.59
N THR A 95 3.86 6.04 -3.11
CA THR A 95 4.35 4.86 -3.86
C THR A 95 3.19 3.94 -4.24
N PHE A 96 2.26 3.68 -3.31
CA PHE A 96 1.04 2.93 -3.62
C PHE A 96 0.27 3.53 -4.80
N TYR A 97 -0.01 4.84 -4.74
CA TYR A 97 -0.77 5.53 -5.76
C TYR A 97 -0.08 5.51 -7.13
N VAL A 98 1.21 5.86 -7.16
CA VAL A 98 1.98 5.96 -8.41
C VAL A 98 1.97 4.64 -9.15
N ILE A 99 2.27 3.55 -8.47
CA ILE A 99 2.34 2.23 -9.13
C ILE A 99 0.95 1.78 -9.61
N VAL A 100 -0.08 1.90 -8.80
CA VAL A 100 -1.43 1.45 -9.20
C VAL A 100 -1.96 2.23 -10.40
N VAL A 101 -1.70 3.53 -10.46
CA VAL A 101 -2.27 4.39 -11.51
C VAL A 101 -1.40 4.47 -12.76
N TRP A 102 -0.07 4.53 -12.58
CA TRP A 102 0.84 4.88 -13.66
C TRP A 102 1.65 3.72 -14.22
N MET A 103 1.78 2.61 -13.47
CA MET A 103 2.54 1.45 -13.93
C MET A 103 2.02 0.87 -15.24
N PRO A 104 0.71 0.70 -15.49
CA PRO A 104 0.23 0.24 -16.78
C PRO A 104 0.62 1.17 -17.94
N LYS A 105 0.46 2.50 -17.77
CA LYS A 105 0.83 3.49 -18.79
C LYS A 105 2.33 3.49 -19.06
N TYR A 106 3.14 3.37 -18.01
CA TYR A 106 4.59 3.27 -18.12
C TYR A 106 5.00 1.99 -18.88
N ALA A 107 4.41 0.85 -18.55
CA ALA A 107 4.69 -0.43 -19.20
C ALA A 107 4.31 -0.42 -20.70
N MET A 108 3.21 0.23 -21.06
CA MET A 108 2.85 0.45 -22.47
C MET A 108 3.89 1.31 -23.20
N ALA A 109 4.29 2.42 -22.58
CA ALA A 109 5.17 3.40 -23.24
C ALA A 109 6.63 2.93 -23.37
N PHE A 110 7.17 2.24 -22.36
CA PHE A 110 8.60 1.93 -22.28
C PHE A 110 8.93 0.44 -22.38
N ALA A 111 7.99 -0.46 -22.02
CA ALA A 111 8.19 -1.90 -22.15
C ALA A 111 7.49 -2.51 -23.37
N GLY A 112 6.78 -1.70 -24.18
CA GLY A 112 6.11 -2.16 -25.40
C GLY A 112 4.94 -3.13 -25.14
N MET A 113 4.34 -3.09 -23.96
CA MET A 113 3.21 -3.96 -23.59
C MET A 113 1.92 -3.46 -24.24
N SER A 114 1.06 -4.39 -24.65
CA SER A 114 -0.32 -4.05 -25.03
C SER A 114 -1.12 -3.56 -23.82
N GLU A 115 -2.22 -2.85 -24.04
CA GLU A 115 -3.08 -2.35 -22.96
C GLU A 115 -3.56 -3.48 -22.03
N ALA A 116 -3.99 -4.60 -22.62
CA ALA A 116 -4.45 -5.76 -21.89
C ALA A 116 -3.35 -6.42 -21.03
N GLU A 117 -2.11 -6.45 -21.53
CA GLU A 117 -0.95 -6.96 -20.77
C GLU A 117 -0.55 -5.98 -19.66
N ALA A 118 -0.52 -4.69 -19.96
CA ALA A 118 -0.14 -3.66 -19.02
C ALA A 118 -1.09 -3.61 -17.80
N LEU A 119 -2.38 -3.81 -18.00
CA LEU A 119 -3.36 -3.90 -16.90
C LEU A 119 -3.07 -5.05 -15.94
N LYS A 120 -2.45 -6.15 -16.39
CA LYS A 120 -2.06 -7.26 -15.52
C LYS A 120 -0.99 -6.87 -14.50
N THR A 121 -0.24 -5.80 -14.71
CA THR A 121 0.74 -5.31 -13.73
C THR A 121 0.07 -4.96 -12.40
N ILE A 122 -1.17 -4.41 -12.41
CA ILE A 122 -1.95 -4.13 -11.20
C ILE A 122 -2.32 -5.43 -10.49
N SER A 123 -2.61 -6.49 -11.23
CA SER A 123 -2.91 -7.81 -10.65
C SER A 123 -1.68 -8.42 -9.98
N TYR A 124 -0.51 -8.34 -10.61
CA TYR A 124 0.76 -8.77 -10.01
C TYR A 124 1.11 -7.97 -8.77
N TYR A 125 0.92 -6.64 -8.80
CA TYR A 125 1.06 -5.78 -7.63
C TYR A 125 0.18 -6.24 -6.47
N SER A 126 -1.10 -6.50 -6.73
CA SER A 126 -2.06 -6.91 -5.72
C SER A 126 -1.78 -8.32 -5.17
N MET A 127 -1.29 -9.22 -6.03
CA MET A 127 -0.83 -10.54 -5.62
C MET A 127 0.39 -10.44 -4.69
N GLY A 128 1.35 -9.57 -4.99
CA GLY A 128 2.48 -9.28 -4.11
C GLY A 128 2.02 -8.76 -2.75
N SER A 129 1.08 -7.81 -2.73
CA SER A 129 0.49 -7.29 -1.50
C SER A 129 -0.18 -8.39 -0.66
N LEU A 130 -0.93 -9.27 -1.31
CA LEU A 130 -1.60 -10.38 -0.63
C LEU A 130 -0.59 -11.36 0.00
N VAL A 131 0.43 -11.75 -0.74
CA VAL A 131 1.51 -12.62 -0.25
C VAL A 131 2.21 -12.00 0.94
N CYS A 132 2.54 -10.72 0.88
CA CYS A 132 3.16 -10.00 1.98
C CYS A 132 2.31 -10.01 3.26
N VAL A 133 1.01 -9.74 3.13
CA VAL A 133 0.08 -9.74 4.27
C VAL A 133 0.09 -11.08 5.00
N PHE A 134 0.05 -12.20 4.27
CA PHE A 134 0.10 -13.53 4.88
C PHE A 134 1.46 -13.83 5.52
N ILE A 135 2.56 -13.51 4.84
CA ILE A 135 3.91 -13.73 5.36
C ILE A 135 4.13 -12.93 6.65
N PHE A 136 3.84 -11.62 6.63
CA PHE A 136 4.03 -10.80 7.82
C PHE A 136 3.03 -11.10 8.94
N ALA A 137 1.80 -11.51 8.62
CA ALA A 137 0.88 -11.99 9.63
C ALA A 137 1.42 -13.23 10.40
N ALA A 138 2.17 -14.09 9.70
CA ALA A 138 2.83 -15.24 10.33
C ALA A 138 4.12 -14.85 11.08
N LEU A 139 4.95 -13.99 10.48
CA LEU A 139 6.24 -13.58 11.05
C LEU A 139 6.09 -12.70 12.30
N LEU A 140 5.15 -11.76 12.33
CA LEU A 140 4.90 -10.89 13.47
C LEU A 140 4.41 -11.65 14.71
N LYS A 141 3.80 -12.82 14.54
CA LYS A 141 3.48 -13.73 15.65
C LYS A 141 4.73 -14.40 16.26
N LYS A 142 5.83 -14.48 15.52
CA LYS A 142 7.08 -15.19 15.88
C LYS A 142 8.24 -14.28 16.31
N MET A 143 7.99 -13.07 16.82
CA MET A 143 9.01 -12.16 17.38
C MET A 143 9.77 -11.25 16.38
N VAL A 144 9.33 -11.10 15.14
CA VAL A 144 9.93 -10.08 14.26
C VAL A 144 9.33 -8.71 14.59
N ARG A 145 10.17 -7.75 14.98
CA ARG A 145 9.71 -6.38 15.27
C ARG A 145 9.25 -5.69 14.00
N PRO A 146 8.11 -4.98 14.01
CA PRO A 146 7.56 -4.32 12.82
C PRO A 146 8.53 -3.35 12.12
N ILE A 147 9.41 -2.73 12.89
CA ILE A 147 10.39 -1.77 12.35
C ILE A 147 11.40 -2.41 11.39
N TRP A 148 11.87 -3.64 11.67
CA TRP A 148 12.75 -4.37 10.76
C TRP A 148 12.10 -4.64 9.40
N ALA A 149 10.83 -5.01 9.47
CA ALA A 149 10.03 -5.23 8.27
C ALA A 149 9.84 -3.94 7.47
N ASN A 150 9.67 -2.79 8.13
CA ASN A 150 9.57 -1.49 7.47
C ASN A 150 10.86 -1.13 6.72
N VAL A 151 12.02 -1.27 7.35
CA VAL A 151 13.32 -0.98 6.71
C VAL A 151 13.55 -1.92 5.52
N PHE A 152 13.32 -3.23 5.71
CA PHE A 152 13.49 -4.22 4.64
C PHE A 152 12.58 -3.92 3.44
N ASN A 153 11.29 -3.70 3.69
CA ASN A 153 10.33 -3.43 2.63
C ASN A 153 10.60 -2.10 1.92
N SER A 154 11.01 -1.05 2.63
CA SER A 154 11.37 0.23 2.02
C SER A 154 12.63 0.12 1.16
N ALA A 155 13.64 -0.62 1.59
CA ALA A 155 14.82 -0.90 0.78
C ALA A 155 14.46 -1.68 -0.49
N LEU A 156 13.61 -2.71 -0.35
CA LEU A 156 13.15 -3.52 -1.46
C LEU A 156 12.35 -2.69 -2.49
N ALA A 157 11.45 -1.82 -2.03
CA ALA A 157 10.69 -0.91 -2.89
C ALA A 157 11.62 0.06 -3.64
N THR A 158 12.59 0.65 -2.94
CA THR A 158 13.56 1.60 -3.54
C THR A 158 14.40 0.94 -4.63
N ILE A 159 14.97 -0.23 -4.36
CA ILE A 159 15.77 -0.99 -5.33
C ILE A 159 14.91 -1.37 -6.54
N THR A 160 13.69 -1.82 -6.31
CA THR A 160 12.80 -2.25 -7.38
C THR A 160 12.37 -1.09 -8.26
N ALA A 161 12.04 0.08 -7.69
CA ALA A 161 11.72 1.28 -8.47
C ALA A 161 12.91 1.72 -9.35
N ALA A 162 14.14 1.64 -8.83
CA ALA A 162 15.35 1.90 -9.62
C ALA A 162 15.51 0.91 -10.79
N ILE A 163 15.28 -0.39 -10.56
CA ILE A 163 15.38 -1.42 -11.60
C ILE A 163 14.32 -1.19 -12.70
N ILE A 164 13.08 -0.86 -12.34
CA ILE A 164 12.01 -0.55 -13.31
C ILE A 164 12.41 0.63 -14.18
N TYR A 165 13.00 1.67 -13.58
CA TYR A 165 13.44 2.84 -14.33
C TYR A 165 14.59 2.54 -15.30
N LEU A 166 15.60 1.77 -14.85
CA LEU A 166 16.82 1.52 -15.62
C LEU A 166 16.63 0.48 -16.72
N TYR A 167 15.77 -0.51 -16.51
CA TYR A 167 15.60 -1.66 -17.42
C TYR A 167 14.13 -1.96 -17.70
N PRO A 168 13.39 -1.03 -18.35
CA PRO A 168 11.97 -1.24 -18.63
C PRO A 168 11.78 -2.37 -19.65
N SER A 169 11.28 -3.50 -19.19
CA SER A 169 10.88 -4.64 -20.01
C SER A 169 9.60 -5.26 -19.46
N PRO A 170 8.83 -6.04 -20.25
CA PRO A 170 7.60 -6.66 -19.75
C PRO A 170 7.80 -7.50 -18.50
N LEU A 171 8.89 -8.25 -18.45
CA LEU A 171 9.24 -9.08 -17.28
C LEU A 171 9.54 -8.21 -16.06
N VAL A 172 10.36 -7.15 -16.24
CA VAL A 172 10.74 -6.25 -15.13
C VAL A 172 9.52 -5.47 -14.64
N CYS A 173 8.64 -5.02 -15.53
CA CYS A 173 7.41 -4.33 -15.14
C CYS A 173 6.47 -5.25 -14.33
N ASN A 174 6.29 -6.50 -14.75
CA ASN A 174 5.43 -7.45 -14.04
C ASN A 174 6.05 -7.89 -12.70
N ALA A 175 7.31 -8.30 -12.70
CA ALA A 175 8.02 -8.71 -11.50
C ALA A 175 8.19 -7.54 -10.52
N GLY A 176 8.54 -6.36 -11.04
CA GLY A 176 8.66 -5.13 -10.26
C GLY A 176 7.35 -4.70 -9.63
N ALA A 177 6.24 -4.77 -10.36
CA ALA A 177 4.91 -4.51 -9.81
C ALA A 177 4.59 -5.48 -8.66
N PHE A 178 4.87 -6.79 -8.82
CA PHE A 178 4.71 -7.76 -7.73
C PHE A 178 5.56 -7.41 -6.51
N VAL A 179 6.84 -7.10 -6.70
CA VAL A 179 7.76 -6.79 -5.59
C VAL A 179 7.38 -5.48 -4.90
N ILE A 180 6.97 -4.43 -5.63
CA ILE A 180 6.49 -3.19 -5.00
C ILE A 180 5.15 -3.42 -4.31
N GLY A 181 4.27 -4.25 -4.88
CA GLY A 181 3.04 -4.66 -4.21
C GLY A 181 3.31 -5.37 -2.89
N PHE A 182 4.28 -6.28 -2.87
CA PHE A 182 4.74 -6.96 -1.67
C PHE A 182 5.30 -5.96 -0.65
N SER A 183 6.21 -5.11 -1.05
CA SER A 183 6.92 -4.20 -0.14
C SER A 183 6.07 -3.00 0.27
N ALA A 184 5.50 -2.24 -0.66
CA ALA A 184 4.78 -1.01 -0.34
C ALA A 184 3.37 -1.28 0.19
N ALA A 185 2.52 -1.98 -0.57
CA ALA A 185 1.12 -2.14 -0.19
C ALA A 185 0.89 -3.16 0.92
N GLY A 186 1.61 -4.28 0.89
CA GLY A 186 1.48 -5.32 1.91
C GLY A 186 2.31 -5.05 3.16
N GLY A 187 3.50 -4.46 2.99
CA GLY A 187 4.46 -4.20 4.06
C GLY A 187 4.34 -2.80 4.64
N ILE A 188 4.85 -1.81 3.93
CA ILE A 188 5.08 -0.45 4.45
C ILE A 188 3.78 0.19 4.98
N LEU A 189 2.68 0.14 4.22
CA LEU A 189 1.41 0.77 4.60
C LEU A 189 0.83 0.22 5.91
N GLN A 190 0.89 -1.09 6.11
CA GLN A 190 0.28 -1.73 7.28
C GLN A 190 1.17 -1.65 8.52
N LEU A 191 2.47 -1.86 8.33
CA LEU A 191 3.44 -1.87 9.41
C LEU A 191 3.74 -0.46 9.93
N GLY A 192 3.65 0.58 9.08
CA GLY A 192 3.86 1.96 9.48
C GLY A 192 2.90 2.41 10.59
N VAL A 193 1.61 2.06 10.47
CA VAL A 193 0.61 2.31 11.53
C VAL A 193 0.98 1.58 12.82
N SER A 194 1.44 0.33 12.72
CA SER A 194 1.81 -0.49 13.88
C SER A 194 3.00 0.14 14.61
N VAL A 195 4.07 0.46 13.89
CA VAL A 195 5.27 1.10 14.46
C VAL A 195 4.92 2.42 15.14
N MET A 196 4.15 3.29 14.46
CA MET A 196 3.74 4.56 15.03
C MET A 196 2.88 4.40 16.29
N SER A 197 2.03 3.37 16.34
CA SER A 197 1.20 3.06 17.51
C SER A 197 2.00 2.53 18.69
N GLU A 198 3.15 1.89 18.43
CA GLU A 198 4.07 1.44 19.49
C GLU A 198 4.82 2.61 20.13
N PHE A 199 5.21 3.62 19.34
CA PHE A 199 5.85 4.83 19.89
C PHE A 199 4.89 5.68 20.75
N PHE A 200 3.61 5.71 20.42
CA PHE A 200 2.61 6.55 21.10
C PHE A 200 1.45 5.73 21.68
N PRO A 201 1.71 4.83 22.65
CA PRO A 201 0.71 3.88 23.15
C PRO A 201 -0.50 4.55 23.81
N LYS A 202 -0.31 5.71 24.45
CA LYS A 202 -1.38 6.48 25.11
C LYS A 202 -2.26 7.25 24.13
N SER A 203 -1.86 7.38 22.85
CA SER A 203 -2.51 8.21 21.84
C SER A 203 -2.75 7.47 20.54
N LYS A 204 -2.91 6.14 20.56
CA LYS A 204 -3.04 5.28 19.37
C LYS A 204 -4.08 5.79 18.37
N ALA A 205 -5.28 6.12 18.82
CA ALA A 205 -6.35 6.60 17.94
C ALA A 205 -5.95 7.90 17.22
N LYS A 206 -5.39 8.88 17.96
CA LYS A 206 -4.93 10.16 17.40
C LYS A 206 -3.83 9.95 16.37
N VAL A 207 -2.87 9.11 16.67
CA VAL A 207 -1.71 8.81 15.83
C VAL A 207 -2.14 8.09 14.54
N THR A 208 -3.02 7.09 14.66
CA THR A 208 -3.61 6.39 13.51
C THR A 208 -4.39 7.36 12.63
N SER A 209 -5.17 8.27 13.22
CA SER A 209 -5.92 9.28 12.47
C SER A 209 -5.00 10.23 11.70
N ILE A 210 -3.91 10.70 12.31
CA ILE A 210 -2.91 11.54 11.64
C ILE A 210 -2.27 10.79 10.47
N TYR A 211 -1.87 9.53 10.67
CA TYR A 211 -1.28 8.71 9.62
C TYR A 211 -2.24 8.52 8.43
N MET A 212 -3.50 8.22 8.69
CA MET A 212 -4.52 8.07 7.66
C MET A 212 -4.87 9.39 6.96
N MET A 213 -4.87 10.51 7.70
CA MET A 213 -5.05 11.84 7.12
C MET A 213 -3.92 12.20 6.15
N MET A 214 -2.68 11.83 6.46
CA MET A 214 -1.54 12.01 5.55
C MET A 214 -1.68 11.17 4.28
N GLY A 215 -2.25 9.96 4.39
CA GLY A 215 -2.64 9.16 3.22
C GLY A 215 -3.69 9.85 2.34
N GLY A 216 -4.71 10.45 2.95
CA GLY A 216 -5.69 11.27 2.24
C GLY A 216 -5.05 12.47 1.54
N LEU A 217 -4.14 13.17 2.20
CA LEU A 217 -3.39 14.28 1.61
C LEU A 217 -2.51 13.81 0.43
N ALA A 218 -1.81 12.70 0.56
CA ALA A 218 -1.04 12.10 -0.53
C ALA A 218 -1.94 11.77 -1.73
N ASN A 219 -3.08 11.13 -1.49
CA ASN A 219 -4.04 10.80 -2.55
C ASN A 219 -4.65 12.03 -3.25
N PHE A 220 -4.60 13.20 -2.64
CA PHE A 220 -5.00 14.47 -3.25
C PHE A 220 -3.85 15.14 -4.01
N VAL A 221 -2.68 15.23 -3.41
CA VAL A 221 -1.53 15.98 -3.95
C VAL A 221 -0.82 15.22 -5.07
N ILE A 222 -0.64 13.90 -4.91
CA ILE A 222 0.12 13.09 -5.86
C ILE A 222 -0.52 13.05 -7.26
N PRO A 223 -1.85 12.93 -7.43
CA PRO A 223 -2.49 13.06 -8.75
C PRO A 223 -2.16 14.37 -9.46
N LEU A 224 -2.11 15.48 -8.73
CA LEU A 224 -1.77 16.79 -9.30
C LEU A 224 -0.32 16.81 -9.81
N ILE A 225 0.62 16.35 -9.00
CA ILE A 225 2.03 16.29 -9.36
C ILE A 225 2.25 15.35 -10.54
N THR A 226 1.70 14.13 -10.48
CA THR A 226 1.87 13.12 -11.53
C THR A 226 1.15 13.50 -12.81
N GLY A 227 0.00 14.18 -12.73
CA GLY A 227 -0.70 14.75 -13.88
C GLY A 227 0.15 15.79 -14.59
N TYR A 228 0.82 16.68 -13.85
CA TYR A 228 1.76 17.64 -14.43
C TYR A 228 2.98 16.94 -15.05
N LEU A 229 3.59 16.00 -14.34
CA LEU A 229 4.76 15.24 -14.82
C LEU A 229 4.44 14.40 -16.06
N SER A 230 3.23 13.90 -16.20
CA SER A 230 2.82 13.12 -17.37
C SER A 230 2.88 13.92 -18.69
N ASN A 231 2.73 15.24 -18.64
CA ASN A 231 2.88 16.12 -19.80
C ASN A 231 4.36 16.36 -20.18
N ILE A 232 5.28 16.19 -19.22
CA ILE A 232 6.71 16.34 -19.45
C ILE A 232 7.32 15.01 -19.92
N GLY A 233 6.93 13.91 -19.27
CA GLY A 233 7.35 12.56 -19.62
C GLY A 233 7.02 11.55 -18.54
N LEU A 234 6.49 10.39 -18.96
CA LEU A 234 6.08 9.33 -18.03
C LEU A 234 7.24 8.76 -17.18
N GLN A 235 8.48 8.83 -17.67
CA GLN A 235 9.66 8.38 -16.94
C GLN A 235 9.86 9.15 -15.62
N TYR A 236 9.50 10.44 -15.59
CA TYR A 236 9.63 11.27 -14.38
C TYR A 236 8.69 10.83 -13.26
N ILE A 237 7.60 10.14 -13.60
CA ILE A 237 6.66 9.60 -12.62
C ILE A 237 7.31 8.43 -11.86
N ILE A 238 8.07 7.58 -12.55
CA ILE A 238 8.81 6.48 -11.89
C ILE A 238 9.98 7.03 -11.06
N VAL A 239 10.65 8.10 -11.53
CA VAL A 239 11.67 8.81 -10.72
C VAL A 239 11.02 9.40 -9.45
N LEU A 240 9.83 9.96 -9.54
CA LEU A 240 9.08 10.44 -8.39
C LEU A 240 8.76 9.28 -7.41
N ASP A 241 8.35 8.12 -7.92
CA ASP A 241 8.11 6.93 -7.10
C ASP A 241 9.38 6.47 -6.38
N PHE A 242 10.51 6.43 -7.10
CA PHE A 242 11.81 6.14 -6.51
C PHE A 242 12.16 7.12 -5.38
N THR A 243 11.89 8.43 -5.56
CA THR A 243 12.16 9.44 -4.50
C THR A 243 11.29 9.22 -3.27
N PHE A 244 10.03 8.83 -3.44
CA PHE A 244 9.17 8.47 -2.32
C PHE A 244 9.60 7.18 -1.63
N ALA A 245 9.96 6.15 -2.37
CA ALA A 245 10.49 4.92 -1.80
C ALA A 245 11.78 5.16 -1.01
N LEU A 246 12.67 6.01 -1.53
CA LEU A 246 13.90 6.43 -0.85
C LEU A 246 13.60 7.25 0.42
N LEU A 247 12.63 8.16 0.38
CA LEU A 247 12.17 8.91 1.55
C LEU A 247 11.62 7.96 2.63
N ALA A 248 10.82 6.96 2.23
CA ALA A 248 10.33 5.92 3.14
C ALA A 248 11.50 5.14 3.77
N LEU A 249 12.51 4.79 3.00
CA LEU A 249 13.70 4.10 3.51
C LEU A 249 14.47 4.95 4.52
N ILE A 250 14.75 6.21 4.20
CA ILE A 250 15.48 7.14 5.09
C ILE A 250 14.72 7.32 6.41
N THR A 251 13.42 7.59 6.33
CA THR A 251 12.59 7.78 7.53
C THR A 251 12.46 6.49 8.34
N ALA A 252 12.37 5.32 7.70
CA ALA A 252 12.37 4.03 8.38
C ALA A 252 13.69 3.77 9.12
N ILE A 253 14.84 4.12 8.53
CA ILE A 253 16.17 4.01 9.16
C ILE A 253 16.27 4.95 10.35
N ILE A 254 15.81 6.20 10.23
CA ILE A 254 15.81 7.15 11.37
C ILE A 254 15.02 6.58 12.53
N VAL A 255 13.82 6.07 12.27
CA VAL A 255 12.98 5.46 13.29
C VAL A 255 13.62 4.19 13.86
N PHE A 256 14.27 3.37 13.01
CA PHE A 256 14.97 2.15 13.42
C PHE A 256 16.11 2.40 14.42
N ILE A 257 16.93 3.44 14.18
CA ILE A 257 18.06 3.79 15.08
C ILE A 257 17.55 4.21 16.46
N ARG A 258 16.33 4.71 16.53
CA ARG A 258 15.71 5.20 17.79
C ARG A 258 14.82 4.17 18.48
N TYR A 259 14.45 3.10 17.78
CA TYR A 259 13.59 2.01 18.29
C TYR A 259 14.37 1.01 19.13
#